data_5afb6b0750fb2799e259693f73348157
#
_entry.id   5afb6b0750fb2799e259693f73348157
#
_cell.length_a   1.000
_cell.length_b   1.000
_cell.length_c   1.000
_cell.angle_alpha   90.00
_cell.angle_beta   90.00
_cell.angle_gamma   90.00
#
_symmetry.space_group_name_H-M   'P 1'
#
loop_
_entity.id
_entity.type
_entity.pdbx_description
1 polymer ?
#
loop_
_entity_poly.entity_id
_entity_poly.type
_entity_poly.pdbx_seq_one_letter_code
_entity_poly.pdbx_strand_id
1 'polypeptide(L)'
;YNKNLTTNVDTASYKYNWYGDRKPLNSPGEQSYQHSRADNNNWNGTFTANYRLGKIHMLTFNHVLNAFSRSNTSLLAKEEQSDAIAKETRKNISGLSYRLMPSETWNLSVFGKYYNQFVAGPVATNTNQDDYVRTTRSVSSIGYGAAGTYFILPGLQAKLSYEKAYRLPTIEEMFGNEDLEMGDIGIRPENSDNINLN
;
A
#
# COMPACT_ATOMS: atom_id res chain seq x y z
N TYR A 1 12.17 6.59 9.30
CA TYR A 1 12.80 5.32 8.97
C TYR A 1 12.54 4.31 10.06
N ASN A 2 12.12 3.12 9.69
CA ASN A 2 11.96 2.00 10.60
C ASN A 2 12.57 0.76 9.97
N LYS A 3 13.44 0.07 10.74
CA LYS A 3 14.00 -1.22 10.39
C LYS A 3 13.46 -2.25 11.37
N ASN A 4 12.85 -3.32 10.87
CA ASN A 4 12.35 -4.42 11.67
C ASN A 4 12.95 -5.73 11.17
N LEU A 5 13.46 -6.52 12.11
CA LEU A 5 14.01 -7.84 11.89
C LEU A 5 13.10 -8.84 12.59
N THR A 6 12.49 -9.74 11.81
CA THR A 6 11.67 -10.82 12.34
C THR A 6 12.35 -12.16 12.05
N THR A 7 12.49 -12.98 13.08
CA THR A 7 13.00 -14.35 12.94
C THR A 7 11.92 -15.31 13.38
N ASN A 8 11.55 -16.23 12.50
CA ASN A 8 10.61 -17.32 12.79
C ASN A 8 11.39 -18.62 12.92
N VAL A 9 11.17 -19.32 14.02
CA VAL A 9 11.69 -20.66 14.26
C VAL A 9 10.49 -21.54 14.58
N ASP A 10 10.21 -22.51 13.72
CA ASP A 10 9.18 -23.51 13.96
C ASP A 10 9.83 -24.90 13.96
N THR A 11 9.54 -25.66 15.00
CA THR A 11 10.05 -27.03 15.21
C THR A 11 8.92 -28.04 15.22
N ALA A 12 7.74 -27.68 14.71
CA ALA A 12 6.60 -28.59 14.65
C ALA A 12 6.93 -29.79 13.74
N SER A 13 6.78 -30.98 14.27
CA SER A 13 6.97 -32.24 13.52
C SER A 13 5.66 -32.93 13.18
N TYR A 14 4.54 -32.32 13.55
CA TYR A 14 3.20 -32.89 13.33
C TYR A 14 2.14 -31.79 13.32
N LYS A 15 1.00 -32.12 12.72
CA LYS A 15 -0.23 -31.31 12.73
C LYS A 15 -1.38 -32.09 13.32
N TYR A 16 -2.40 -31.36 13.78
CA TYR A 16 -3.69 -31.95 14.16
C TYR A 16 -4.70 -31.75 13.02
N ASN A 17 -5.46 -32.79 12.71
CA ASN A 17 -6.59 -32.65 11.82
C ASN A 17 -7.78 -31.98 12.56
N TRP A 18 -8.88 -31.70 11.82
CA TRP A 18 -10.10 -31.11 12.39
C TRP A 18 -10.72 -31.95 13.55
N TYR A 19 -10.45 -33.24 13.56
CA TYR A 19 -10.95 -34.17 14.60
C TYR A 19 -10.02 -34.28 15.80
N GLY A 20 -8.90 -33.58 15.80
CA GLY A 20 -7.90 -33.61 16.87
C GLY A 20 -6.89 -34.74 16.77
N ASP A 21 -6.87 -35.52 15.68
CA ASP A 21 -5.88 -36.58 15.48
C ASP A 21 -4.53 -35.99 15.07
N ARG A 22 -3.48 -36.50 15.68
CA ARG A 22 -2.10 -36.13 15.36
C ARG A 22 -1.63 -36.80 14.07
N LYS A 23 -1.13 -36.01 13.10
CA LYS A 23 -0.56 -36.50 11.84
C LYS A 23 0.84 -35.95 11.63
N PRO A 24 1.77 -36.74 11.07
CA PRO A 24 3.08 -36.25 10.70
C PRO A 24 2.99 -35.25 9.54
N LEU A 25 3.93 -34.31 9.45
CA LEU A 25 4.09 -33.37 8.33
C LEU A 25 4.81 -34.11 7.19
N ASN A 26 4.08 -34.70 6.27
CA ASN A 26 4.61 -35.53 5.18
C ASN A 26 4.20 -35.03 3.79
N SER A 27 3.43 -33.95 3.69
CA SER A 27 2.98 -33.43 2.39
C SER A 27 4.06 -32.52 1.76
N PRO A 28 4.18 -32.51 0.43
CA PRO A 28 5.01 -31.52 -0.25
C PRO A 28 4.63 -30.10 0.20
N GLY A 29 5.61 -29.31 0.60
CA GLY A 29 5.41 -27.97 1.16
C GLY A 29 5.20 -27.91 2.68
N GLU A 30 5.00 -29.05 3.36
CA GLU A 30 4.99 -29.10 4.81
C GLU A 30 6.42 -29.33 5.31
N GLN A 31 6.99 -28.32 5.95
CA GLN A 31 8.31 -28.43 6.55
C GLN A 31 8.17 -28.79 8.03
N SER A 32 8.92 -29.82 8.46
CA SER A 32 8.99 -30.24 9.86
C SER A 32 9.81 -29.30 10.74
N TYR A 33 10.56 -28.41 10.12
CA TYR A 33 11.39 -27.40 10.78
C TYR A 33 11.55 -26.21 9.84
N GLN A 34 11.23 -25.02 10.34
CA GLN A 34 11.37 -23.77 9.61
C GLN A 34 12.22 -22.81 10.43
N HIS A 35 13.22 -22.22 9.80
CA HIS A 35 14.02 -21.15 10.37
C HIS A 35 14.21 -20.07 9.30
N SER A 36 13.38 -19.04 9.36
CA SER A 36 13.42 -17.94 8.41
C SER A 36 13.66 -16.61 9.09
N ARG A 37 14.28 -15.70 8.37
CA ARG A 37 14.54 -14.34 8.78
C ARG A 37 14.00 -13.38 7.75
N ALA A 38 13.16 -12.44 8.19
CA ALA A 38 12.66 -11.34 7.37
C ALA A 38 13.30 -10.02 7.83
N ASP A 39 13.95 -9.32 6.92
CA ASP A 39 14.50 -7.97 7.13
C ASP A 39 13.61 -6.95 6.39
N ASN A 40 12.93 -6.13 7.17
CA ASN A 40 11.98 -5.13 6.66
C ASN A 40 12.55 -3.73 6.87
N ASN A 41 12.62 -2.96 5.81
CA ASN A 41 13.01 -1.55 5.84
C ASN A 41 11.83 -0.71 5.37
N ASN A 42 11.46 0.30 6.14
CA ASN A 42 10.35 1.20 5.84
C ASN A 42 10.79 2.66 5.98
N TRP A 43 10.62 3.43 4.92
CA TRP A 43 10.86 4.86 4.86
C TRP A 43 9.54 5.58 4.61
N ASN A 44 9.21 6.52 5.49
CA ASN A 44 8.05 7.38 5.34
C ASN A 44 8.51 8.83 5.40
N GLY A 45 8.11 9.60 4.42
CA GLY A 45 8.36 11.03 4.35
C GLY A 45 7.10 11.77 3.97
N THR A 46 6.85 12.89 4.63
CA THR A 46 5.74 13.78 4.29
C THR A 46 6.27 15.20 4.23
N PHE A 47 5.95 15.88 3.14
CA PHE A 47 6.25 17.29 2.95
C PHE A 47 4.95 18.05 2.70
N THR A 48 4.76 19.15 3.40
CA THR A 48 3.62 20.05 3.20
C THR A 48 4.11 21.48 3.08
N ALA A 49 3.68 22.16 2.02
CA ALA A 49 3.94 23.58 1.80
C ALA A 49 2.60 24.32 1.65
N ASN A 50 2.43 25.39 2.41
CA ASN A 50 1.25 26.25 2.33
C ASN A 50 1.67 27.64 1.87
N TYR A 51 1.01 28.13 0.86
CA TYR A 51 1.21 29.49 0.36
C TYR A 51 -0.11 30.25 0.42
N ARG A 52 -0.13 31.35 1.18
CA ARG A 52 -1.30 32.21 1.31
C ARG A 52 -1.09 33.48 0.50
N LEU A 53 -1.96 33.72 -0.46
CA LEU A 53 -1.97 34.94 -1.26
C LEU A 53 -3.13 35.83 -0.81
N GLY A 54 -2.79 36.86 -0.02
CA GLY A 54 -3.76 37.72 0.63
C GLY A 54 -4.56 36.97 1.72
N LYS A 55 -5.80 37.42 1.93
CA LYS A 55 -6.70 36.82 2.93
C LYS A 55 -7.63 35.75 2.33
N ILE A 56 -7.74 35.72 1.01
CA ILE A 56 -8.79 35.00 0.29
C ILE A 56 -8.27 33.68 -0.30
N HIS A 57 -7.01 33.64 -0.71
CA HIS A 57 -6.46 32.53 -1.49
C HIS A 57 -5.46 31.73 -0.66
N MET A 58 -5.55 30.40 -0.72
CA MET A 58 -4.56 29.50 -0.14
C MET A 58 -4.25 28.36 -1.11
N LEU A 59 -2.98 28.18 -1.38
CA LEU A 59 -2.45 27.05 -2.14
C LEU A 59 -1.73 26.11 -1.17
N THR A 60 -2.02 24.81 -1.24
CA THR A 60 -1.35 23.80 -0.43
C THR A 60 -0.79 22.71 -1.34
N PHE A 61 0.50 22.45 -1.20
CA PHE A 61 1.15 21.31 -1.82
C PHE A 61 1.48 20.26 -0.75
N ASN A 62 1.11 19.02 -0.99
CA ASN A 62 1.45 17.87 -0.15
C ASN A 62 2.18 16.82 -0.97
N HIS A 63 3.23 16.26 -0.40
CA HIS A 63 3.92 15.10 -0.98
C HIS A 63 4.15 14.06 0.10
N VAL A 64 3.75 12.82 -0.19
CA VAL A 64 3.96 11.66 0.67
C VAL A 64 4.80 10.65 -0.09
N LEU A 65 5.91 10.27 0.51
CA LEU A 65 6.78 9.19 0.07
C LEU A 65 6.70 8.04 1.06
N ASN A 66 6.38 6.85 0.57
CA ASN A 66 6.55 5.61 1.31
C ASN A 66 7.42 4.67 0.48
N ALA A 67 8.51 4.18 1.06
CA ALA A 67 9.36 3.18 0.45
C ALA A 67 9.53 2.03 1.42
N PHE A 68 9.20 0.83 0.97
CA PHE A 68 9.28 -0.39 1.74
C PHE A 68 10.09 -1.42 0.97
N SER A 69 10.97 -2.15 1.67
CA SER A 69 11.63 -3.33 1.14
C SER A 69 11.61 -4.45 2.17
N ARG A 70 11.42 -5.68 1.69
CA ARG A 70 11.47 -6.90 2.48
C ARG A 70 12.36 -7.91 1.78
N SER A 71 13.33 -8.42 2.52
CA SER A 71 14.16 -9.55 2.12
C SER A 71 13.90 -10.70 3.09
N ASN A 72 13.59 -11.86 2.56
CA ASN A 72 13.50 -13.10 3.34
C ASN A 72 14.78 -13.89 3.15
N THR A 73 15.18 -14.62 4.17
CA THR A 73 16.30 -15.57 4.11
C THR A 73 15.90 -16.83 4.88
N SER A 74 15.90 -17.96 4.22
CA SER A 74 15.79 -19.25 4.88
C SER A 74 17.16 -19.60 5.47
N LEU A 75 17.21 -19.89 6.76
CA LEU A 75 18.44 -20.32 7.45
C LEU A 75 18.60 -21.85 7.42
N LEU A 76 17.71 -22.55 6.77
CA LEU A 76 17.75 -23.98 6.50
C LEU A 76 18.08 -24.24 5.04
N ALA A 77 18.74 -25.32 4.77
CA ALA A 77 19.53 -25.69 3.59
C ALA A 77 18.89 -25.62 2.18
N LYS A 78 17.67 -25.11 2.01
CA LYS A 78 17.07 -24.79 0.72
C LYS A 78 16.42 -23.44 0.79
N GLU A 79 17.13 -22.41 0.31
CA GLU A 79 16.49 -21.16 -0.08
C GLU A 79 15.46 -21.47 -1.18
N GLU A 80 14.20 -21.08 -0.96
CA GLU A 80 13.27 -20.96 -2.07
C GLU A 80 13.76 -19.83 -2.97
N GLN A 81 13.75 -20.03 -4.28
CA GLN A 81 14.22 -19.00 -5.23
C GLN A 81 13.49 -17.67 -5.06
N SER A 82 12.24 -17.70 -4.59
CA SER A 82 11.45 -16.52 -4.28
C SER A 82 12.06 -15.67 -3.16
N ASP A 83 12.65 -16.30 -2.15
CA ASP A 83 13.24 -15.62 -0.98
C ASP A 83 14.51 -14.84 -1.32
N ALA A 84 15.26 -15.29 -2.33
CA ALA A 84 16.44 -14.60 -2.82
C ALA A 84 16.12 -13.26 -3.51
N ILE A 85 14.84 -13.01 -3.85
CA ILE A 85 14.39 -11.81 -4.56
C ILE A 85 13.65 -10.89 -3.60
N ALA A 86 14.25 -9.77 -3.25
CA ALA A 86 13.63 -8.77 -2.38
C ALA A 86 12.34 -8.22 -2.98
N LYS A 87 11.31 -8.11 -2.14
CA LYS A 87 10.06 -7.41 -2.45
C LYS A 87 10.22 -5.93 -2.10
N GLU A 88 9.97 -5.06 -3.06
CA GLU A 88 10.14 -3.61 -2.90
C GLU A 88 8.90 -2.86 -3.38
N THR A 89 8.55 -1.78 -2.69
CA THR A 89 7.55 -0.82 -3.18
C THR A 89 7.97 0.60 -2.84
N ARG A 90 7.70 1.51 -3.77
CA ARG A 90 7.79 2.95 -3.55
C ARG A 90 6.49 3.60 -3.99
N LYS A 91 5.81 4.25 -3.06
CA LYS A 91 4.58 5.00 -3.29
C LYS A 91 4.88 6.49 -3.16
N ASN A 92 4.56 7.25 -4.18
CA ASN A 92 4.65 8.70 -4.22
C ASN A 92 3.24 9.25 -4.46
N ILE A 93 2.77 10.08 -3.54
CA ILE A 93 1.48 10.74 -3.69
C ILE A 93 1.72 12.24 -3.56
N SER A 94 1.50 12.97 -4.65
CA SER A 94 1.61 14.43 -4.68
C SER A 94 0.22 15.03 -4.82
N GLY A 95 -0.13 15.94 -3.93
CA GLY A 95 -1.41 16.64 -3.95
C GLY A 95 -1.21 18.15 -4.05
N LEU A 96 -1.97 18.80 -4.90
CA LEU A 96 -2.09 20.24 -4.98
C LEU A 96 -3.53 20.63 -4.72
N SER A 97 -3.76 21.49 -3.74
CA SER A 97 -5.08 22.04 -3.45
C SER A 97 -5.08 23.56 -3.46
N TYR A 98 -6.12 24.13 -4.00
CA TYR A 98 -6.40 25.54 -3.96
C TYR A 98 -7.69 25.78 -3.19
N ARG A 99 -7.64 26.70 -2.23
CA ARG A 99 -8.80 27.12 -1.44
C ARG A 99 -9.05 28.59 -1.64
N LEU A 100 -10.31 28.92 -1.91
CA LEU A 100 -10.86 30.25 -2.07
C LEU A 100 -11.81 30.55 -0.90
N MET A 101 -11.54 31.65 -0.18
CA MET A 101 -12.32 32.10 0.99
C MET A 101 -12.67 33.58 0.85
N PRO A 102 -13.60 33.95 -0.06
CA PRO A 102 -13.88 35.36 -0.36
C PRO A 102 -14.70 36.05 0.72
N SER A 103 -15.38 35.32 1.57
CA SER A 103 -16.15 35.82 2.69
C SER A 103 -16.15 34.81 3.85
N GLU A 104 -16.67 35.25 5.00
CA GLU A 104 -16.88 34.35 6.14
C GLU A 104 -18.06 33.38 5.91
N THR A 105 -18.90 33.63 4.92
CA THR A 105 -20.11 32.84 4.66
C THR A 105 -19.88 31.64 3.77
N TRP A 106 -18.84 31.63 2.93
CA TRP A 106 -18.58 30.49 2.08
C TRP A 106 -17.10 30.29 1.73
N ASN A 107 -16.73 29.07 1.49
CA ASN A 107 -15.42 28.71 0.95
C ASN A 107 -15.57 27.61 -0.11
N LEU A 108 -14.63 27.59 -1.03
CA LEU A 108 -14.51 26.60 -2.08
C LEU A 108 -13.07 26.06 -2.08
N SER A 109 -12.92 24.76 -2.25
CA SER A 109 -11.62 24.14 -2.49
C SER A 109 -11.68 23.21 -3.69
N VAL A 110 -10.62 23.22 -4.48
CA VAL A 110 -10.39 22.26 -5.57
C VAL A 110 -9.03 21.63 -5.37
N PHE A 111 -8.88 20.37 -5.73
CA PHE A 111 -7.60 19.69 -5.56
C PHE A 111 -7.39 18.62 -6.63
N GLY A 112 -6.12 18.35 -6.91
CA GLY A 112 -5.66 17.23 -7.71
C GLY A 112 -4.62 16.43 -6.95
N LYS A 113 -4.63 15.11 -7.13
CA LYS A 113 -3.66 14.18 -6.54
C LYS A 113 -3.06 13.33 -7.64
N TYR A 114 -1.74 13.25 -7.67
CA TYR A 114 -1.01 12.31 -8.51
C TYR A 114 -0.51 11.16 -7.67
N TYR A 115 -0.91 9.96 -8.02
CA TYR A 115 -0.50 8.71 -7.41
C TYR A 115 0.50 8.03 -8.32
N ASN A 116 1.63 7.62 -7.78
CA ASN A 116 2.60 6.79 -8.48
C ASN A 116 3.11 5.71 -7.54
N GLN A 117 3.15 4.48 -8.04
CA GLN A 117 3.71 3.35 -7.33
C GLN A 117 4.65 2.58 -8.25
N PHE A 118 5.84 2.34 -7.75
CA PHE A 118 6.80 1.38 -8.30
C PHE A 118 6.85 0.17 -7.39
N VAL A 119 6.86 -1.02 -7.98
CA VAL A 119 7.02 -2.28 -7.28
C VAL A 119 8.05 -3.15 -7.99
N ALA A 120 8.75 -3.96 -7.21
CA ALA A 120 9.65 -5.00 -7.69
C ALA A 120 9.57 -6.21 -6.74
N GLY A 121 9.63 -7.41 -7.30
CA GLY A 121 9.58 -8.63 -6.50
C GLY A 121 9.58 -9.89 -7.36
N PRO A 122 9.51 -11.07 -6.71
CA PRO A 122 9.49 -12.35 -7.38
C PRO A 122 8.13 -12.58 -8.07
N VAL A 123 8.18 -13.07 -9.30
CA VAL A 123 7.02 -13.56 -10.04
C VAL A 123 7.37 -14.93 -10.59
N ALA A 124 6.51 -15.92 -10.34
CA ALA A 124 6.69 -17.27 -10.86
C ALA A 124 6.65 -17.28 -12.39
N THR A 125 7.57 -17.98 -13.02
CA THR A 125 7.66 -18.13 -14.48
C THR A 125 6.87 -19.34 -14.98
N ASN A 126 6.52 -20.25 -14.08
CA ASN A 126 5.83 -21.49 -14.38
C ASN A 126 4.66 -21.75 -13.43
N THR A 127 3.79 -22.68 -13.84
CA THR A 127 2.59 -23.05 -13.08
C THR A 127 2.92 -23.78 -11.76
N ASN A 128 4.08 -24.44 -11.68
CA ASN A 128 4.51 -25.17 -10.48
C ASN A 128 5.09 -24.25 -9.41
N GLN A 129 5.35 -22.98 -9.73
CA GLN A 129 5.91 -21.97 -8.80
C GLN A 129 7.25 -22.41 -8.19
N ASP A 130 8.10 -23.06 -8.97
CA ASP A 130 9.44 -23.49 -8.57
C ASP A 130 10.55 -22.67 -9.23
N ASP A 131 10.21 -21.77 -10.16
CA ASP A 131 11.13 -20.85 -10.82
C ASP A 131 10.57 -19.42 -10.76
N TYR A 132 11.39 -18.47 -10.29
CA TYR A 132 11.01 -17.08 -10.07
C TYR A 132 11.96 -16.12 -10.76
N VAL A 133 11.41 -15.05 -11.27
CA VAL A 133 12.18 -13.94 -11.85
C VAL A 133 11.80 -12.63 -11.18
N ARG A 134 12.80 -11.78 -10.98
CA ARG A 134 12.56 -10.42 -10.50
C ARG A 134 11.82 -9.62 -11.56
N THR A 135 10.60 -9.26 -11.26
CA THR A 135 9.74 -8.45 -12.14
C THR A 135 9.49 -7.09 -11.50
N THR A 136 9.39 -6.06 -12.34
CA THR A 136 9.12 -4.69 -11.92
C THR A 136 7.88 -4.15 -12.60
N ARG A 137 7.16 -3.29 -11.90
CA ARG A 137 6.02 -2.56 -12.46
C ARG A 137 5.91 -1.17 -11.88
N SER A 138 5.46 -0.23 -12.71
CA SER A 138 5.08 1.10 -12.29
C SER A 138 3.65 1.39 -12.72
N VAL A 139 2.85 1.92 -11.80
CA VAL A 139 1.47 2.36 -12.06
C VAL A 139 1.30 3.79 -11.59
N SER A 140 0.46 4.55 -12.30
CA SER A 140 0.11 5.91 -11.91
C SER A 140 -1.36 6.19 -12.16
N SER A 141 -1.92 7.11 -11.37
CA SER A 141 -3.31 7.56 -11.49
C SER A 141 -3.43 9.01 -11.06
N ILE A 142 -4.47 9.69 -11.54
CA ILE A 142 -4.76 11.07 -11.18
C ILE A 142 -6.16 11.12 -10.56
N GLY A 143 -6.21 11.47 -9.28
CA GLY A 143 -7.43 11.78 -8.57
C GLY A 143 -7.66 13.28 -8.51
N TYR A 144 -8.89 13.70 -8.35
CA TYR A 144 -9.27 15.10 -8.22
C TYR A 144 -10.56 15.24 -7.45
N GLY A 145 -10.83 16.47 -6.99
CA GLY A 145 -12.07 16.74 -6.29
C GLY A 145 -12.27 18.22 -6.04
N ALA A 146 -13.47 18.51 -5.57
CA ALA A 146 -13.88 19.84 -5.14
C ALA A 146 -14.76 19.74 -3.90
N ALA A 147 -14.68 20.76 -3.03
CA ALA A 147 -15.54 20.86 -1.87
C ALA A 147 -15.96 22.31 -1.65
N GLY A 148 -17.23 22.52 -1.35
CA GLY A 148 -17.80 23.82 -1.00
C GLY A 148 -18.47 23.77 0.37
N THR A 149 -18.35 24.85 1.13
CA THR A 149 -19.06 25.04 2.40
C THR A 149 -19.77 26.38 2.35
N TYR A 150 -21.04 26.38 2.75
CA TYR A 150 -21.84 27.59 2.93
C TYR A 150 -22.39 27.66 4.35
N PHE A 151 -22.10 28.75 5.04
CA PHE A 151 -22.60 29.02 6.39
C PHE A 151 -23.92 29.77 6.27
N ILE A 152 -25.02 29.09 6.59
CA ILE A 152 -26.38 29.60 6.45
C ILE A 152 -26.71 30.55 7.58
N LEU A 153 -26.41 30.12 8.81
CA LEU A 153 -26.62 30.85 10.07
C LEU A 153 -25.52 30.47 11.06
N PRO A 154 -25.29 31.22 12.16
CA PRO A 154 -24.44 30.79 13.24
C PRO A 154 -24.86 29.39 13.75
N GLY A 155 -23.97 28.42 13.63
CA GLY A 155 -24.22 27.02 14.00
C GLY A 155 -24.85 26.14 12.93
N LEU A 156 -25.24 26.68 11.77
CA LEU A 156 -25.79 25.92 10.63
C LEU A 156 -24.96 26.13 9.35
N GLN A 157 -24.42 25.03 8.80
CA GLN A 157 -23.66 25.05 7.55
C GLN A 157 -24.09 23.92 6.63
N ALA A 158 -23.99 24.13 5.34
CA ALA A 158 -24.11 23.11 4.33
C ALA A 158 -22.74 22.84 3.68
N LYS A 159 -22.39 21.57 3.51
CA LYS A 159 -21.15 21.14 2.84
C LYS A 159 -21.50 20.18 1.72
N LEU A 160 -20.89 20.41 0.56
CA LEU A 160 -20.93 19.48 -0.57
C LEU A 160 -19.50 19.20 -1.00
N SER A 161 -19.18 17.93 -1.19
CA SER A 161 -17.88 17.54 -1.76
C SER A 161 -18.02 16.40 -2.75
N TYR A 162 -17.14 16.41 -3.74
CA TYR A 162 -16.91 15.33 -4.67
C TYR A 162 -15.42 15.01 -4.73
N GLU A 163 -15.08 13.75 -4.72
CA GLU A 163 -13.70 13.27 -4.90
C GLU A 163 -13.67 12.01 -5.74
N LYS A 164 -12.85 12.01 -6.79
CA LYS A 164 -12.38 10.80 -7.45
C LYS A 164 -11.05 10.39 -6.82
N ALA A 165 -11.08 9.34 -6.01
CA ALA A 165 -9.93 8.82 -5.27
C ALA A 165 -9.42 7.52 -5.87
N TYR A 166 -8.14 7.21 -5.63
CA TYR A 166 -7.50 5.96 -6.02
C TYR A 166 -6.85 5.28 -4.82
N ARG A 167 -7.00 3.94 -4.75
CA ARG A 167 -6.26 3.08 -3.83
C ARG A 167 -5.18 2.32 -4.62
N LEU A 168 -3.94 2.54 -4.26
CA LEU A 168 -2.82 1.79 -4.84
C LEU A 168 -2.77 0.37 -4.26
N PRO A 169 -2.46 -0.66 -5.07
CA PRO A 169 -2.36 -2.03 -4.60
C PRO A 169 -1.34 -2.20 -3.47
N THR A 170 -1.54 -3.20 -2.63
CA THR A 170 -0.57 -3.62 -1.62
C THR A 170 0.48 -4.55 -2.22
N ILE A 171 1.54 -4.84 -1.47
CA ILE A 171 2.57 -5.81 -1.88
C ILE A 171 1.98 -7.21 -1.93
N GLU A 172 1.15 -7.54 -0.96
CA GLU A 172 0.49 -8.84 -0.85
C GLU A 172 -0.46 -9.09 -2.03
N GLU A 173 -1.23 -8.09 -2.45
CA GLU A 173 -2.08 -8.20 -3.64
C GLU A 173 -1.27 -8.41 -4.93
N MET A 174 -0.07 -7.86 -5.01
CA MET A 174 0.76 -7.94 -6.22
C MET A 174 1.68 -9.16 -6.28
N PHE A 175 2.21 -9.61 -5.14
CA PHE A 175 3.17 -10.72 -5.07
C PHE A 175 2.67 -11.93 -4.25
N GLY A 176 1.45 -11.85 -3.71
CA GLY A 176 0.91 -12.86 -2.82
C GLY A 176 1.57 -12.88 -1.45
N ASN A 177 1.03 -13.70 -0.58
CA ASN A 177 1.71 -14.18 0.60
C ASN A 177 2.12 -15.64 0.38
N GLU A 178 3.19 -16.07 1.01
CA GLU A 178 3.90 -17.32 0.72
C GLU A 178 3.04 -18.58 0.95
N ASP A 179 1.90 -18.47 1.65
CA ASP A 179 1.14 -19.64 2.10
C ASP A 179 -0.28 -19.77 1.54
N LEU A 180 -0.97 -18.68 1.19
CA LEU A 180 -2.41 -18.73 0.98
C LEU A 180 -2.93 -17.93 -0.22
N GLU A 181 -2.21 -16.94 -0.72
CA GLU A 181 -2.70 -16.05 -1.76
C GLU A 181 -1.71 -15.91 -2.91
N MET A 182 -2.19 -16.16 -4.11
CA MET A 182 -1.43 -15.86 -5.33
C MET A 182 -1.54 -14.36 -5.62
N GLY A 183 -0.39 -13.69 -5.81
CA GLY A 183 -0.36 -12.31 -6.23
C GLY A 183 -0.61 -12.15 -7.73
N ASP A 184 -1.11 -10.98 -8.10
CA ASP A 184 -1.18 -10.56 -9.50
C ASP A 184 -0.49 -9.20 -9.66
N ILE A 185 0.71 -9.22 -10.22
CA ILE A 185 1.44 -7.98 -10.55
C ILE A 185 0.67 -7.11 -11.56
N GLY A 186 -0.30 -7.71 -12.29
CA GLY A 186 -1.19 -7.06 -13.25
C GLY A 186 -2.30 -6.20 -12.62
N ILE A 187 -2.53 -6.29 -11.32
CA ILE A 187 -3.63 -5.59 -10.63
C ILE A 187 -3.53 -4.06 -10.83
N ARG A 188 -4.66 -3.42 -11.07
CA ARG A 188 -4.75 -1.97 -11.30
C ARG A 188 -5.18 -1.26 -10.02
N PRO A 189 -4.81 0.02 -9.85
CA PRO A 189 -5.37 0.82 -8.77
C PRO A 189 -6.90 0.84 -8.83
N GLU A 190 -7.53 0.60 -7.70
CA GLU A 190 -8.97 0.78 -7.54
C GLU A 190 -9.32 2.25 -7.53
N ASN A 191 -10.49 2.61 -8.03
CA ASN A 191 -10.98 3.97 -7.95
C ASN A 191 -12.38 4.01 -7.33
N SER A 192 -12.68 5.14 -6.70
CA SER A 192 -14.00 5.43 -6.15
C SER A 192 -14.39 6.87 -6.45
N ASP A 193 -15.67 7.07 -6.72
CA ASP A 193 -16.30 8.38 -6.84
C ASP A 193 -17.11 8.63 -5.56
N ASN A 194 -16.67 9.60 -4.75
CA ASN A 194 -17.25 9.88 -3.44
C ASN A 194 -17.99 11.21 -3.47
N ILE A 195 -19.27 11.21 -3.14
CA ILE A 195 -20.10 12.39 -2.99
C ILE A 195 -20.57 12.48 -1.54
N ASN A 196 -20.32 13.60 -0.87
CA ASN A 196 -20.76 13.83 0.49
C ASN A 196 -21.57 15.12 0.57
N LEU A 197 -22.72 15.04 1.21
CA LEU A 197 -23.57 16.17 1.56
C LEU A 197 -23.81 16.15 3.08
N ASN A 198 -23.50 17.26 3.74
CA ASN A 198 -23.67 17.43 5.20
C ASN A 198 -24.35 18.75 5.49
#